data_4e68de05b81429e5ecfee77f5e3b457f
#
_entry.id   4e68de05b81429e5ecfee77f5e3b457f
#
_cell.length_a   1.000
_cell.length_b   1.000
_cell.length_c   1.000
_cell.angle_alpha   90.00
_cell.angle_beta   90.00
_cell.angle_gamma   90.00
#
_symmetry.space_group_name_H-M   'P 1'
#
loop_
_entity.id
_entity.type
_entity.pdbx_description
1 polymer ?
#
loop_
_entity_poly.entity_id
_entity_poly.type
_entity_poly.pdbx_seq_one_letter_code
_entity_poly.pdbx_strand_id
1 'polypeptide(L)'
;TAVGLSALATNVTGAGNTAIGKDSLKVSLGNNNTAVGMNALLANTTGGSNVAIGQGALDSSTTASANVAVGEGTLAAVTTASENTAVGHTAGTVTTGRRNTFLGYRSGLANTSGYNNTFVGSDVGLANIDGYQNVAVGERTLEANTSGDNNTAVGHMALQANTTANDNTAIGFNAMKANT
;
A
#
# COMPACT_ATOMS: atom_id res chain seq x y z
N THR A 1 -10.32 -22.44 -0.66
CA THR A 1 -9.64 -23.09 0.46
C THR A 1 -9.76 -22.23 1.70
N ALA A 2 -10.17 -22.83 2.84
CA ALA A 2 -10.27 -22.14 4.11
C ALA A 2 -9.58 -22.93 5.22
N VAL A 3 -8.65 -22.31 5.95
CA VAL A 3 -7.93 -22.91 7.09
C VAL A 3 -7.84 -21.89 8.22
N GLY A 4 -8.49 -22.16 9.34
CA GLY A 4 -8.48 -21.30 10.52
C GLY A 4 -9.88 -20.98 11.06
N LEU A 5 -9.93 -20.49 12.31
CA LEU A 5 -11.19 -20.10 12.94
C LEU A 5 -11.84 -18.96 12.15
N SER A 6 -13.09 -19.15 11.71
CA SER A 6 -13.89 -18.19 10.92
C SER A 6 -13.28 -17.76 9.58
N ALA A 7 -12.32 -18.51 9.03
CA ALA A 7 -11.84 -18.26 7.67
C ALA A 7 -12.97 -18.50 6.65
N LEU A 8 -13.27 -17.52 5.75
CA LEU A 8 -14.38 -17.56 4.78
C LEU A 8 -15.75 -17.86 5.41
N ALA A 9 -15.99 -17.44 6.64
CA ALA A 9 -17.17 -17.87 7.43
C ALA A 9 -18.51 -17.58 6.77
N THR A 10 -18.64 -16.48 6.03
CA THR A 10 -19.91 -16.07 5.38
C THR A 10 -19.85 -16.12 3.85
N ASN A 11 -18.82 -16.75 3.28
CA ASN A 11 -18.71 -16.85 1.82
C ASN A 11 -19.77 -17.80 1.25
N VAL A 12 -20.75 -17.25 0.55
CA VAL A 12 -21.84 -18.00 -0.08
C VAL A 12 -21.66 -18.09 -1.59
N THR A 13 -21.15 -17.03 -2.23
CA THR A 13 -21.10 -16.92 -3.69
C THR A 13 -19.68 -16.71 -4.23
N GLY A 14 -18.74 -16.23 -3.42
CA GLY A 14 -17.37 -15.95 -3.86
C GLY A 14 -16.62 -17.21 -4.26
N ALA A 15 -16.04 -17.20 -5.45
CA ALA A 15 -15.27 -18.31 -6.02
C ALA A 15 -13.77 -18.00 -6.09
N GLY A 16 -12.93 -19.04 -6.15
CA GLY A 16 -11.48 -18.88 -6.32
C GLY A 16 -10.74 -18.30 -5.10
N ASN A 17 -11.36 -18.27 -3.92
CA ASN A 17 -10.76 -17.68 -2.74
C ASN A 17 -9.89 -18.66 -1.95
N THR A 18 -8.77 -18.18 -1.42
CA THR A 18 -7.90 -18.86 -0.46
C THR A 18 -7.80 -18.03 0.81
N ALA A 19 -8.17 -18.60 1.96
CA ALA A 19 -8.10 -17.96 3.27
C ALA A 19 -7.39 -18.87 4.28
N ILE A 20 -6.27 -18.41 4.82
CA ILE A 20 -5.48 -19.12 5.80
C ILE A 20 -5.19 -18.19 6.99
N GLY A 21 -5.77 -18.49 8.13
CA GLY A 21 -5.63 -17.69 9.35
C GLY A 21 -6.97 -17.38 10.01
N LYS A 22 -6.92 -17.04 11.30
CA LYS A 22 -8.12 -16.63 12.04
C LYS A 22 -8.77 -15.41 11.39
N ASP A 23 -10.08 -15.45 11.15
CA ASP A 23 -10.90 -14.39 10.59
C ASP A 23 -10.45 -13.88 9.19
N SER A 24 -9.58 -14.61 8.47
CA SER A 24 -9.17 -14.25 7.11
C SER A 24 -10.37 -14.35 6.14
N LEU A 25 -10.57 -13.32 5.28
CA LEU A 25 -11.71 -13.23 4.35
C LEU A 25 -13.07 -13.55 4.98
N LYS A 26 -13.25 -13.18 6.25
CA LYS A 26 -14.40 -13.63 7.05
C LYS A 26 -15.75 -13.36 6.42
N VAL A 27 -15.94 -12.20 5.79
CA VAL A 27 -17.24 -11.73 5.27
C VAL A 27 -17.29 -11.67 3.74
N SER A 28 -16.32 -12.24 3.03
CA SER A 28 -16.13 -12.04 1.60
C SER A 28 -17.19 -12.74 0.74
N LEU A 29 -17.75 -12.00 -0.21
CA LEU A 29 -18.52 -12.49 -1.36
C LEU A 29 -17.76 -12.26 -2.69
N GLY A 30 -16.60 -11.58 -2.65
CA GLY A 30 -15.75 -11.33 -3.80
C GLY A 30 -15.01 -12.59 -4.28
N ASN A 31 -14.45 -12.52 -5.49
CA ASN A 31 -13.80 -13.65 -6.16
C ASN A 31 -12.28 -13.51 -6.21
N ASN A 32 -11.58 -14.65 -6.31
CA ASN A 32 -10.15 -14.72 -6.62
C ASN A 32 -9.25 -13.98 -5.60
N ASN A 33 -9.63 -13.94 -4.34
CA ASN A 33 -8.80 -13.34 -3.31
C ASN A 33 -7.92 -14.38 -2.62
N THR A 34 -6.69 -13.99 -2.28
CA THR A 34 -5.76 -14.76 -1.45
C THR A 34 -5.49 -14.00 -0.16
N ALA A 35 -5.88 -14.57 0.98
CA ALA A 35 -5.65 -14.00 2.31
C ALA A 35 -4.91 -15.01 3.20
N VAL A 36 -3.71 -14.65 3.62
CA VAL A 36 -2.89 -15.47 4.53
C VAL A 36 -2.44 -14.62 5.71
N GLY A 37 -2.95 -14.93 6.88
CA GLY A 37 -2.69 -14.20 8.12
C GLY A 37 -3.96 -13.91 8.91
N MET A 38 -3.82 -13.65 10.21
CA MET A 38 -4.94 -13.24 11.05
C MET A 38 -5.49 -11.90 10.56
N ASN A 39 -6.82 -11.83 10.35
CA ASN A 39 -7.54 -10.65 9.87
C ASN A 39 -7.13 -10.16 8.46
N ALA A 40 -6.39 -10.94 7.68
CA ALA A 40 -6.11 -10.57 6.28
C ALA A 40 -7.43 -10.49 5.49
N LEU A 41 -7.69 -9.35 4.82
CA LEU A 41 -8.95 -9.06 4.10
C LEU A 41 -10.21 -9.27 4.97
N LEU A 42 -10.14 -8.97 6.26
CA LEU A 42 -11.23 -9.23 7.22
C LEU A 42 -12.58 -8.65 6.78
N ALA A 43 -12.60 -7.39 6.37
CA ALA A 43 -13.81 -6.62 6.04
C ALA A 43 -14.23 -6.72 4.57
N ASN A 44 -13.54 -7.54 3.75
CA ASN A 44 -13.79 -7.60 2.31
C ASN A 44 -15.21 -8.14 2.02
N THR A 45 -16.04 -7.32 1.40
CA THR A 45 -17.39 -7.72 1.01
C THR A 45 -17.45 -8.20 -0.43
N THR A 46 -17.16 -7.33 -1.40
CA THR A 46 -17.28 -7.64 -2.84
C THR A 46 -15.97 -7.44 -3.63
N GLY A 47 -14.91 -6.95 -2.98
CA GLY A 47 -13.61 -6.77 -3.63
C GLY A 47 -13.05 -8.09 -4.15
N GLY A 48 -12.43 -8.06 -5.34
CA GLY A 48 -11.89 -9.25 -6.00
C GLY A 48 -10.44 -9.10 -6.43
N SER A 49 -9.80 -10.24 -6.68
CA SER A 49 -8.42 -10.30 -7.18
C SER A 49 -7.39 -9.62 -6.26
N ASN A 50 -7.60 -9.66 -4.96
CA ASN A 50 -6.64 -9.14 -3.99
C ASN A 50 -5.74 -10.24 -3.45
N VAL A 51 -4.47 -9.88 -3.18
CA VAL A 51 -3.51 -10.71 -2.45
C VAL A 51 -3.16 -9.99 -1.16
N ALA A 52 -3.48 -10.60 -0.02
CA ALA A 52 -3.16 -10.08 1.32
C ALA A 52 -2.42 -11.16 2.12
N ILE A 53 -1.14 -10.93 2.40
CA ILE A 53 -0.28 -11.85 3.15
C ILE A 53 0.34 -11.09 4.32
N GLY A 54 -0.06 -11.43 5.52
CA GLY A 54 0.37 -10.80 6.77
C GLY A 54 -0.80 -10.49 7.69
N GLN A 55 -0.53 -10.34 8.98
CA GLN A 55 -1.55 -9.95 9.95
C GLN A 55 -2.12 -8.56 9.58
N GLY A 56 -3.44 -8.44 9.46
CA GLY A 56 -4.10 -7.18 9.16
C GLY A 56 -3.78 -6.58 7.78
N ALA A 57 -3.22 -7.36 6.85
CA ALA A 57 -3.05 -6.89 5.48
C ALA A 57 -4.42 -6.68 4.83
N LEU A 58 -4.69 -5.46 4.30
CA LEU A 58 -5.99 -5.09 3.70
C LEU A 58 -7.19 -5.35 4.62
N ASP A 59 -7.04 -5.25 5.94
CA ASP A 59 -8.09 -5.65 6.88
C ASP A 59 -9.38 -4.83 6.76
N SER A 60 -9.29 -3.55 6.43
CA SER A 60 -10.44 -2.64 6.25
C SER A 60 -11.00 -2.60 4.83
N SER A 61 -10.42 -3.38 3.91
CA SER A 61 -10.85 -3.40 2.50
C SER A 61 -12.27 -3.93 2.37
N THR A 62 -13.15 -3.17 1.76
CA THR A 62 -14.55 -3.58 1.55
C THR A 62 -14.85 -3.97 0.11
N THR A 63 -14.61 -3.07 -0.83
CA THR A 63 -14.91 -3.25 -2.26
C THR A 63 -13.68 -3.09 -3.16
N ALA A 64 -12.51 -2.80 -2.58
CA ALA A 64 -11.26 -2.62 -3.31
C ALA A 64 -10.84 -3.90 -4.04
N SER A 65 -10.27 -3.75 -5.23
CA SER A 65 -9.90 -4.87 -6.09
C SER A 65 -8.48 -4.71 -6.65
N ALA A 66 -7.88 -5.82 -7.06
CA ALA A 66 -6.58 -5.85 -7.70
C ALA A 66 -5.45 -5.21 -6.86
N ASN A 67 -5.50 -5.37 -5.54
CA ASN A 67 -4.42 -4.94 -4.65
C ASN A 67 -3.52 -6.12 -4.26
N VAL A 68 -2.23 -5.83 -4.13
CA VAL A 68 -1.23 -6.76 -3.56
C VAL A 68 -0.69 -6.14 -2.27
N ALA A 69 -0.91 -6.80 -1.14
CA ALA A 69 -0.44 -6.39 0.18
C ALA A 69 0.33 -7.53 0.84
N VAL A 70 1.64 -7.37 1.03
CA VAL A 70 2.49 -8.38 1.67
C VAL A 70 3.26 -7.75 2.82
N GLY A 71 2.93 -8.13 4.04
CA GLY A 71 3.49 -7.61 5.28
C GLY A 71 2.41 -7.28 6.30
N GLU A 72 2.80 -7.22 7.59
CA GLU A 72 1.89 -6.82 8.66
C GLU A 72 1.39 -5.38 8.46
N GLY A 73 0.08 -5.15 8.58
CA GLY A 73 -0.53 -3.82 8.48
C GLY A 73 -0.39 -3.13 7.12
N THR A 74 0.00 -3.87 6.08
CA THR A 74 0.17 -3.33 4.73
C THR A 74 -1.19 -2.98 4.13
N LEU A 75 -1.34 -1.75 3.60
CA LEU A 75 -2.60 -1.23 3.05
C LEU A 75 -3.82 -1.40 4.01
N ALA A 76 -3.59 -1.36 5.32
CA ALA A 76 -4.61 -1.73 6.32
C ALA A 76 -5.87 -0.87 6.26
N ALA A 77 -5.74 0.44 6.04
CA ALA A 77 -6.88 1.36 5.98
C ALA A 77 -7.50 1.53 4.58
N VAL A 78 -7.02 0.78 3.58
CA VAL A 78 -7.64 0.79 2.23
C VAL A 78 -9.06 0.24 2.33
N THR A 79 -10.06 1.03 1.94
CA THR A 79 -11.47 0.61 1.90
C THR A 79 -11.94 0.28 0.48
N THR A 80 -11.78 1.22 -0.45
CA THR A 80 -12.27 1.12 -1.83
C THR A 80 -11.21 1.32 -2.90
N ALA A 81 -10.00 1.76 -2.52
CA ALA A 81 -8.91 2.03 -3.47
C ALA A 81 -8.37 0.73 -4.08
N SER A 82 -8.16 0.73 -5.37
CA SER A 82 -7.77 -0.44 -6.16
C SER A 82 -6.43 -0.24 -6.86
N GLU A 83 -5.87 -1.36 -7.35
CA GLU A 83 -4.67 -1.35 -8.19
C GLU A 83 -3.41 -0.86 -7.44
N ASN A 84 -3.34 -1.08 -6.12
CA ASN A 84 -2.13 -0.79 -5.33
C ASN A 84 -1.29 -2.06 -5.11
N THR A 85 0.02 -1.90 -5.18
CA THR A 85 0.98 -2.95 -4.81
C THR A 85 1.83 -2.45 -3.64
N ALA A 86 1.74 -3.12 -2.50
CA ALA A 86 2.53 -2.78 -1.32
C ALA A 86 3.18 -4.02 -0.72
N VAL A 87 4.48 -3.97 -0.49
CA VAL A 87 5.27 -5.04 0.13
C VAL A 87 6.19 -4.45 1.19
N GLY A 88 6.00 -4.84 2.43
CA GLY A 88 6.76 -4.37 3.58
C GLY A 88 5.85 -4.12 4.79
N HIS A 89 6.42 -4.17 6.00
CA HIS A 89 5.68 -3.85 7.22
C HIS A 89 5.15 -2.42 7.15
N THR A 90 3.84 -2.24 7.32
CA THR A 90 3.11 -0.97 7.28
C THR A 90 3.29 -0.12 6.00
N ALA A 91 3.63 -0.75 4.86
CA ALA A 91 3.69 -0.03 3.59
C ALA A 91 2.29 0.44 3.17
N GLY A 92 2.13 1.72 2.86
CA GLY A 92 0.88 2.32 2.41
C GLY A 92 -0.30 2.19 3.39
N THR A 93 -0.06 2.11 4.69
CA THR A 93 -1.08 1.76 5.70
C THR A 93 -2.37 2.57 5.58
N VAL A 94 -2.30 3.88 5.35
CA VAL A 94 -3.47 4.78 5.32
C VAL A 94 -3.94 5.15 3.91
N THR A 95 -3.48 4.44 2.90
CA THR A 95 -3.74 4.76 1.49
C THR A 95 -5.23 4.69 1.13
N THR A 96 -5.73 5.77 0.55
CA THR A 96 -7.04 5.84 -0.12
C THR A 96 -6.91 6.16 -1.62
N GLY A 97 -5.70 6.46 -2.08
CA GLY A 97 -5.35 6.63 -3.50
C GLY A 97 -5.17 5.28 -4.21
N ARG A 98 -5.19 5.30 -5.52
CA ARG A 98 -5.06 4.11 -6.38
C ARG A 98 -3.76 4.10 -7.16
N ARG A 99 -3.39 2.93 -7.70
CA ARG A 99 -2.23 2.75 -8.59
C ARG A 99 -0.92 3.17 -7.96
N ASN A 100 -0.75 2.91 -6.68
CA ASN A 100 0.52 3.14 -6.01
C ASN A 100 1.33 1.85 -5.92
N THR A 101 2.65 1.96 -5.99
CA THR A 101 3.61 0.90 -5.73
C THR A 101 4.47 1.29 -4.54
N PHE A 102 4.36 0.57 -3.43
CA PHE A 102 5.11 0.79 -2.19
C PHE A 102 5.92 -0.47 -1.85
N LEU A 103 7.24 -0.43 -2.02
CA LEU A 103 8.12 -1.57 -1.70
C LEU A 103 9.13 -1.16 -0.63
N GLY A 104 8.99 -1.67 0.57
CA GLY A 104 9.89 -1.45 1.70
C GLY A 104 9.18 -1.12 3.00
N TYR A 105 9.92 -1.16 4.09
CA TYR A 105 9.44 -0.77 5.42
C TYR A 105 8.92 0.67 5.42
N ARG A 106 7.67 0.87 5.84
CA ARG A 106 6.98 2.18 5.91
C ARG A 106 6.97 3.00 4.61
N SER A 107 7.21 2.37 3.46
CA SER A 107 7.13 3.06 2.16
C SER A 107 5.71 3.62 1.95
N GLY A 108 5.59 4.92 1.71
CA GLY A 108 4.30 5.59 1.54
C GLY A 108 3.38 5.55 2.77
N LEU A 109 3.93 5.49 3.99
CA LEU A 109 3.17 5.28 5.23
C LEU A 109 1.99 6.26 5.40
N ALA A 110 2.23 7.56 5.17
CA ALA A 110 1.22 8.61 5.34
C ALA A 110 0.46 8.93 4.05
N ASN A 111 0.68 8.18 2.96
CA ASN A 111 0.00 8.44 1.69
C ASN A 111 -1.51 8.22 1.86
N THR A 112 -2.27 9.30 1.91
CA THR A 112 -3.72 9.22 1.98
C THR A 112 -4.33 9.20 0.58
N SER A 113 -4.47 10.33 -0.08
CA SER A 113 -5.12 10.44 -1.38
C SER A 113 -4.16 10.43 -2.58
N GLY A 114 -2.84 10.46 -2.35
CA GLY A 114 -1.83 10.38 -3.41
C GLY A 114 -1.99 9.13 -4.29
N TYR A 115 -1.84 9.28 -5.59
CA TYR A 115 -2.06 8.20 -6.57
C TYR A 115 -0.94 8.15 -7.62
N ASN A 116 -0.81 7.01 -8.29
CA ASN A 116 0.24 6.79 -9.30
C ASN A 116 1.68 7.03 -8.78
N ASN A 117 1.93 6.81 -7.50
CA ASN A 117 3.27 6.92 -6.94
C ASN A 117 4.02 5.58 -7.00
N THR A 118 5.33 5.64 -7.23
CA THR A 118 6.25 4.49 -7.15
C THR A 118 7.32 4.78 -6.11
N PHE A 119 7.21 4.17 -4.93
CA PHE A 119 8.10 4.33 -3.79
C PHE A 119 8.79 3.00 -3.46
N VAL A 120 10.13 2.95 -3.61
CA VAL A 120 10.93 1.74 -3.41
C VAL A 120 12.09 2.00 -2.45
N GLY A 121 12.05 1.42 -1.27
CA GLY A 121 13.04 1.58 -0.21
C GLY A 121 12.40 1.78 1.16
N SER A 122 13.19 1.82 2.23
CA SER A 122 12.71 2.13 3.58
C SER A 122 12.41 3.62 3.73
N ASP A 123 11.29 3.96 4.37
CA ASP A 123 10.86 5.35 4.67
C ASP A 123 10.78 6.28 3.44
N VAL A 124 10.57 5.72 2.25
CA VAL A 124 10.40 6.48 1.01
C VAL A 124 9.02 7.11 0.97
N GLY A 125 8.95 8.40 0.63
CA GLY A 125 7.67 9.11 0.60
C GLY A 125 6.90 9.02 1.91
N LEU A 126 7.61 8.97 3.03
CA LEU A 126 7.04 8.68 4.37
C LEU A 126 5.90 9.63 4.74
N ALA A 127 6.07 10.92 4.46
CA ALA A 127 5.12 11.98 4.80
C ALA A 127 4.18 12.35 3.64
N ASN A 128 4.21 11.64 2.51
CA ASN A 128 3.36 11.96 1.37
C ASN A 128 1.89 11.85 1.75
N ILE A 129 1.12 12.91 1.58
CA ILE A 129 -0.31 12.96 1.90
C ILE A 129 -1.14 12.78 0.64
N ASP A 130 -1.02 13.72 -0.29
CA ASP A 130 -1.80 13.79 -1.52
C ASP A 130 -0.94 13.95 -2.79
N GLY A 131 0.39 14.07 -2.66
CA GLY A 131 1.31 14.12 -3.79
C GLY A 131 1.15 12.92 -4.73
N TYR A 132 1.12 13.13 -6.04
CA TYR A 132 0.86 12.11 -7.04
C TYR A 132 1.93 12.07 -8.15
N GLN A 133 1.97 10.96 -8.89
CA GLN A 133 2.90 10.74 -10.01
C GLN A 133 4.38 10.91 -9.63
N ASN A 134 4.74 10.62 -8.39
CA ASN A 134 6.11 10.66 -7.93
C ASN A 134 6.80 9.30 -8.10
N VAL A 135 8.06 9.31 -8.52
CA VAL A 135 8.95 8.14 -8.55
C VAL A 135 10.08 8.37 -7.55
N ALA A 136 10.16 7.55 -6.52
CA ALA A 136 11.19 7.64 -5.50
C ALA A 136 11.82 6.27 -5.23
N VAL A 137 13.13 6.15 -5.40
CA VAL A 137 13.89 4.91 -5.22
C VAL A 137 15.11 5.15 -4.35
N GLY A 138 15.20 4.50 -3.19
CA GLY A 138 16.29 4.64 -2.23
C GLY A 138 15.77 4.98 -0.85
N GLU A 139 16.53 4.64 0.20
CA GLU A 139 16.15 4.93 1.58
C GLU A 139 15.94 6.43 1.81
N ARG A 140 14.83 6.82 2.46
CA ARG A 140 14.46 8.19 2.84
C ARG A 140 14.38 9.17 1.65
N THR A 141 14.19 8.66 0.45
CA THR A 141 13.96 9.48 -0.76
C THR A 141 12.57 10.10 -0.69
N LEU A 142 12.41 11.40 -1.00
CA LEU A 142 11.15 12.14 -0.86
C LEU A 142 10.49 11.99 0.52
N GLU A 143 11.27 11.81 1.59
CA GLU A 143 10.77 11.48 2.93
C GLU A 143 9.77 12.51 3.46
N ALA A 144 10.06 13.82 3.28
CA ALA A 144 9.25 14.92 3.78
C ALA A 144 8.18 15.43 2.80
N ASN A 145 8.07 14.83 1.60
CA ASN A 145 7.09 15.27 0.61
C ASN A 145 5.67 15.14 1.18
N THR A 146 4.91 16.20 1.14
CA THR A 146 3.49 16.18 1.56
C THR A 146 2.56 16.21 0.36
N SER A 147 2.73 17.18 -0.56
CA SER A 147 1.85 17.40 -1.71
C SER A 147 2.59 17.66 -3.02
N GLY A 148 3.94 17.56 -3.05
CA GLY A 148 4.69 17.73 -4.29
C GLY A 148 4.40 16.62 -5.30
N ASP A 149 4.22 17.00 -6.57
CA ASP A 149 3.83 16.13 -7.67
C ASP A 149 4.91 15.97 -8.73
N ASN A 150 4.84 14.91 -9.54
CA ASN A 150 5.67 14.68 -10.71
C ASN A 150 7.18 14.69 -10.42
N ASN A 151 7.60 14.36 -9.21
CA ASN A 151 9.02 14.33 -8.86
C ASN A 151 9.63 12.96 -9.17
N THR A 152 10.85 12.97 -9.73
CA THR A 152 11.67 11.77 -9.93
C THR A 152 12.91 11.87 -9.05
N ALA A 153 12.99 11.03 -8.04
CA ALA A 153 14.08 11.00 -7.07
C ALA A 153 14.68 9.58 -6.98
N VAL A 154 15.97 9.44 -7.26
CA VAL A 154 16.67 8.15 -7.20
C VAL A 154 17.98 8.30 -6.43
N GLY A 155 18.12 7.59 -5.33
CA GLY A 155 19.29 7.63 -4.46
C GLY A 155 18.93 7.87 -3.00
N HIS A 156 19.79 7.44 -2.08
CA HIS A 156 19.59 7.67 -0.64
C HIS A 156 19.42 9.17 -0.34
N MET A 157 18.32 9.55 0.31
CA MET A 157 17.96 10.94 0.66
C MET A 157 17.86 11.92 -0.54
N ALA A 158 17.67 11.46 -1.77
CA ALA A 158 17.37 12.37 -2.89
C ALA A 158 16.03 13.09 -2.63
N LEU A 159 15.98 14.41 -2.82
CA LEU A 159 14.80 15.26 -2.52
C LEU A 159 14.22 15.05 -1.11
N GLN A 160 15.05 14.72 -0.11
CA GLN A 160 14.58 14.34 1.23
C GLN A 160 13.70 15.40 1.88
N ALA A 161 14.08 16.68 1.79
CA ALA A 161 13.39 17.80 2.42
C ALA A 161 12.33 18.45 1.51
N ASN A 162 12.11 17.94 0.30
CA ASN A 162 11.04 18.43 -0.57
C ASN A 162 9.70 18.27 0.13
N THR A 163 8.93 19.32 0.25
CA THR A 163 7.58 19.26 0.86
C THR A 163 6.46 19.40 -0.17
N THR A 164 6.51 20.42 -1.01
CA THR A 164 5.42 20.79 -1.93
C THR A 164 5.89 21.09 -3.36
N ALA A 165 7.22 21.15 -3.62
CA ALA A 165 7.72 21.49 -4.94
C ALA A 165 7.48 20.35 -5.94
N ASN A 166 7.13 20.73 -7.18
CA ASN A 166 6.77 19.81 -8.27
C ASN A 166 7.85 19.74 -9.34
N ASP A 167 7.73 18.74 -10.21
CA ASP A 167 8.47 18.61 -11.48
C ASP A 167 10.00 18.55 -11.30
N ASN A 168 10.49 18.06 -10.14
CA ASN A 168 11.91 17.95 -9.88
C ASN A 168 12.46 16.59 -10.33
N THR A 169 13.68 16.59 -10.86
CA THR A 169 14.44 15.37 -11.11
C THR A 169 15.76 15.41 -10.35
N ALA A 170 15.96 14.47 -9.42
CA ALA A 170 17.16 14.36 -8.60
C ALA A 170 17.68 12.91 -8.60
N ILE A 171 18.88 12.69 -9.11
CA ILE A 171 19.51 11.36 -9.18
C ILE A 171 20.89 11.42 -8.51
N GLY A 172 21.09 10.59 -7.49
CA GLY A 172 22.32 10.46 -6.75
C GLY A 172 22.14 10.57 -5.24
N PHE A 173 23.16 10.17 -4.48
CA PHE A 173 23.22 10.31 -3.02
C PHE A 173 23.09 11.78 -2.61
N ASN A 174 22.12 12.10 -1.75
CA ASN A 174 21.79 13.47 -1.30
C ASN A 174 21.50 14.49 -2.44
N ALA A 175 21.18 14.04 -3.66
CA ALA A 175 20.84 14.94 -4.75
C ALA A 175 19.62 15.82 -4.36
N MET A 176 19.74 17.15 -4.48
CA MET A 176 18.73 18.12 -4.10
C MET A 176 18.12 17.89 -2.69
N LYS A 177 18.92 17.39 -1.75
CA LYS A 177 18.45 16.97 -0.41
C LYS A 177 17.68 18.07 0.33
N ALA A 178 18.10 19.31 0.21
CA ALA A 178 17.55 20.47 0.88
C ALA A 178 16.62 21.33 -0.01
N ASN A 179 16.06 20.74 -1.06
CA ASN A 179 15.07 21.43 -1.92
C ASN A 179 13.80 21.72 -1.10
N THR A 180 13.33 22.97 -1.13
CA THR A 180 12.14 23.41 -0.36
C THR A 180 11.19 24.20 -1.25
#